data_1f4fb1ff83b8c6158eb63f2a0ac9b681
#
_entry.id   1f4fb1ff83b8c6158eb63f2a0ac9b681
#
_cell.length_a   1.000
_cell.length_b   1.000
_cell.length_c   1.000
_cell.angle_alpha   90.00
_cell.angle_beta   90.00
_cell.angle_gamma   90.00
#
_symmetry.space_group_name_H-M   'P 1'
#
loop_
_entity.id
_entity.type
_entity.pdbx_description
1 polymer ?
#
loop_
_entity_poly.entity_id
_entity_poly.type
_entity_poly.pdbx_seq_one_letter_code
_entity_poly.pdbx_strand_id
1 'polypeptide(L)'
;PTITELKVIDTYWSDHCRHTTFLTIIDEAEFEDKLVKEAYEEYLVDREAIGDKKPVCLMDIATVAVKVLGKAGKLEKLDKSEEINACSVKVDVKVNGQKEKWLLMFKNETHNHPTEIEPFGGAATCIGGAIRDPLSGRTYVYGAMRVTGAGDPLKPINETIEGKLPQRKIVTTAAAGYASYGNQIGLATGIVDEIYHPGYIAKRMEVGAVIAAAPIENVRRERPVDSDIVILLGGRTGRDGCGGATGSSKAHDVKSLES
;
A
#
# COMPACT_ATOMS: atom_id res chain seq x y z
N PRO A 1 20.11 26.91 3.63
CA PRO A 1 19.00 26.14 3.08
C PRO A 1 17.72 26.97 3.04
N THR A 2 16.93 26.78 2.01
CA THR A 2 15.60 27.36 1.88
C THR A 2 14.59 26.65 2.78
N ILE A 3 13.43 27.26 3.03
CA ILE A 3 12.34 26.61 3.76
C ILE A 3 11.88 25.33 3.02
N THR A 4 11.92 25.32 1.70
CA THR A 4 11.56 24.15 0.89
C THR A 4 12.54 23.01 1.09
N GLU A 5 13.85 23.28 1.09
CA GLU A 5 14.87 22.27 1.36
C GLU A 5 14.74 21.70 2.79
N LEU A 6 14.47 22.53 3.78
CA LEU A 6 14.23 22.06 5.15
C LEU A 6 13.00 21.15 5.25
N LYS A 7 11.90 21.47 4.56
CA LYS A 7 10.71 20.62 4.52
C LYS A 7 10.95 19.31 3.79
N VAL A 8 11.75 19.29 2.73
CA VAL A 8 12.15 18.05 2.04
C VAL A 8 12.98 17.16 2.97
N ILE A 9 13.93 17.75 3.72
CA ILE A 9 14.74 17.01 4.70
C ILE A 9 13.84 16.45 5.82
N ASP A 10 12.93 17.25 6.36
CA ASP A 10 11.96 16.84 7.39
C ASP A 10 11.09 15.65 6.90
N THR A 11 10.61 15.74 5.67
CA THR A 11 9.85 14.66 5.03
C THR A 11 10.69 13.38 4.88
N TYR A 12 11.94 13.51 4.46
CA TYR A 12 12.85 12.39 4.33
C TYR A 12 13.15 11.70 5.67
N TRP A 13 13.23 12.48 6.76
CA TRP A 13 13.45 11.96 8.11
C TRP A 13 12.18 11.59 8.87
N SER A 14 11.03 11.75 8.26
CA SER A 14 9.76 11.32 8.86
C SER A 14 9.69 9.80 9.03
N ASP A 15 8.77 9.34 9.87
CA ASP A 15 8.50 7.91 10.06
C ASP A 15 7.71 7.27 8.91
N HIS A 16 7.43 8.04 7.86
CA HIS A 16 6.69 7.54 6.71
C HIS A 16 7.41 6.34 6.08
N CYS A 17 6.68 5.23 5.93
CA CYS A 17 7.17 3.95 5.37
C CYS A 17 8.34 3.30 6.15
N ARG A 18 8.68 3.73 7.34
CA ARG A 18 9.77 3.12 8.12
C ARG A 18 9.39 1.81 8.80
N HIS A 19 8.11 1.55 8.99
CA HIS A 19 7.58 0.31 9.57
C HIS A 19 8.22 -0.08 10.92
N THR A 20 8.48 0.89 11.79
CA THR A 20 9.21 0.69 13.05
C THR A 20 8.61 -0.42 13.91
N THR A 21 7.28 -0.49 14.03
CA THR A 21 6.58 -1.55 14.76
C THR A 21 6.85 -2.94 14.19
N PHE A 22 6.86 -3.08 12.86
CA PHE A 22 7.15 -4.35 12.20
C PHE A 22 8.62 -4.77 12.30
N LEU A 23 9.51 -3.83 12.59
CA LEU A 23 10.93 -4.07 12.78
C LEU A 23 11.34 -4.24 14.24
N THR A 24 10.38 -4.13 15.19
CA THR A 24 10.65 -4.41 16.61
C THR A 24 11.15 -5.84 16.77
N ILE A 25 12.29 -5.99 17.43
CA ILE A 25 12.91 -7.30 17.67
C ILE A 25 12.03 -8.10 18.62
N ILE A 26 11.78 -9.34 18.27
CA ILE A 26 11.05 -10.31 19.09
C ILE A 26 12.09 -11.21 19.75
N ASP A 27 12.28 -11.02 21.05
CA ASP A 27 13.22 -11.81 21.84
C ASP A 27 12.57 -13.11 22.34
N GLU A 28 11.28 -13.06 22.67
CA GLU A 28 10.52 -14.18 23.20
C GLU A 28 9.08 -14.15 22.70
N ALA A 29 8.47 -15.31 22.48
CA ALA A 29 7.08 -15.44 22.05
C ALA A 29 6.37 -16.56 22.81
N GLU A 30 5.23 -16.25 23.40
CA GLU A 30 4.32 -17.20 24.05
C GLU A 30 3.09 -17.41 23.17
N PHE A 31 2.59 -18.64 23.11
CA PHE A 31 1.46 -19.01 22.24
C PHE A 31 0.36 -19.71 23.04
N GLU A 32 -0.85 -19.19 22.96
CA GLU A 32 -2.05 -19.86 23.51
C GLU A 32 -2.60 -20.92 22.55
N ASP A 33 -2.38 -20.73 21.24
CA ASP A 33 -2.85 -21.64 20.18
C ASP A 33 -1.71 -22.54 19.66
N LYS A 34 -1.99 -23.84 19.60
CA LYS A 34 -1.02 -24.85 19.18
C LYS A 34 -0.60 -24.70 17.71
N LEU A 35 -1.55 -24.40 16.81
CA LEU A 35 -1.27 -24.26 15.38
C LEU A 35 -0.40 -23.04 15.11
N VAL A 36 -0.65 -21.93 15.83
CA VAL A 36 0.18 -20.72 15.72
C VAL A 36 1.59 -21.00 16.22
N LYS A 37 1.76 -21.77 17.30
CA LYS A 37 3.06 -22.21 17.78
C LYS A 37 3.82 -23.06 16.74
N GLU A 38 3.16 -24.05 16.20
CA GLU A 38 3.73 -24.93 15.16
C GLU A 38 4.17 -24.12 13.92
N ALA A 39 3.35 -23.17 13.47
CA ALA A 39 3.69 -22.28 12.36
C ALA A 39 4.90 -21.39 12.66
N TYR A 40 5.04 -20.91 13.90
CA TYR A 40 6.21 -20.14 14.32
C TYR A 40 7.48 -21.00 14.39
N GLU A 41 7.38 -22.22 14.87
CA GLU A 41 8.48 -23.16 14.89
C GLU A 41 8.94 -23.52 13.46
N GLU A 42 8.01 -23.73 12.53
CA GLU A 42 8.30 -23.92 11.11
C GLU A 42 9.01 -22.69 10.51
N TYR A 43 8.53 -21.50 10.82
CA TYR A 43 9.19 -20.26 10.42
C TYR A 43 10.67 -20.20 10.88
N LEU A 44 10.96 -20.56 12.12
CA LEU A 44 12.35 -20.59 12.63
C LEU A 44 13.24 -21.57 11.88
N VAL A 45 12.71 -22.76 11.56
CA VAL A 45 13.40 -23.78 10.73
C VAL A 45 13.68 -23.24 9.33
N ASP A 46 12.70 -22.60 8.70
CA ASP A 46 12.81 -22.03 7.37
C ASP A 46 13.87 -20.92 7.31
N ARG A 47 13.88 -20.03 8.30
CA ARG A 47 14.87 -18.95 8.33
C ARG A 47 16.31 -19.48 8.57
N GLU A 48 16.48 -20.52 9.38
CA GLU A 48 17.77 -21.21 9.52
C GLU A 48 18.21 -21.84 8.19
N ALA A 49 17.29 -22.54 7.52
CA ALA A 49 17.57 -23.19 6.24
C ALA A 49 17.97 -22.21 5.12
N ILE A 50 17.45 -20.98 5.13
CA ILE A 50 17.88 -19.95 4.17
C ILE A 50 19.14 -19.19 4.62
N GLY A 51 19.59 -19.37 5.86
CA GLY A 51 20.76 -18.69 6.43
C GLY A 51 20.50 -17.21 6.77
N ASP A 52 19.26 -16.85 7.11
CA ASP A 52 18.93 -15.46 7.49
C ASP A 52 19.45 -15.16 8.90
N LYS A 53 20.31 -14.14 9.00
CA LYS A 53 20.94 -13.69 10.26
C LYS A 53 20.32 -12.42 10.81
N LYS A 54 19.28 -11.89 10.19
CA LYS A 54 18.59 -10.68 10.68
C LYS A 54 17.85 -11.00 11.99
N PRO A 55 17.58 -10.02 12.85
CA PRO A 55 16.75 -10.24 14.02
C PRO A 55 15.34 -10.75 13.64
N VAL A 56 14.75 -11.56 14.51
CA VAL A 56 13.35 -11.97 14.39
C VAL A 56 12.47 -10.74 14.62
N CYS A 57 11.56 -10.49 13.68
CA CYS A 57 10.59 -9.39 13.77
C CYS A 57 9.39 -9.73 12.87
N LEU A 58 8.29 -8.98 12.99
CA LEU A 58 7.10 -9.23 12.18
C LEU A 58 7.36 -9.11 10.67
N MET A 59 8.23 -8.18 10.26
CA MET A 59 8.63 -8.04 8.86
C MET A 59 9.40 -9.26 8.36
N ASP A 60 10.24 -9.86 9.17
CA ASP A 60 10.96 -11.07 8.81
C ASP A 60 10.01 -12.26 8.66
N ILE A 61 9.07 -12.43 9.62
CA ILE A 61 8.02 -13.45 9.54
C ILE A 61 7.21 -13.29 8.26
N ALA A 62 6.77 -12.06 7.94
CA ALA A 62 5.97 -11.78 6.75
C ALA A 62 6.70 -12.06 5.42
N THR A 63 8.04 -12.01 5.40
CA THR A 63 8.82 -12.12 4.17
C THR A 63 9.58 -13.45 4.01
N VAL A 64 9.61 -14.31 5.03
CA VAL A 64 10.38 -15.56 4.99
C VAL A 64 9.96 -16.47 3.85
N ALA A 65 8.66 -16.65 3.61
CA ALA A 65 8.14 -17.52 2.56
C ALA A 65 8.66 -17.12 1.17
N VAL A 66 8.74 -15.84 0.86
CA VAL A 66 9.30 -15.36 -0.43
C VAL A 66 10.78 -15.70 -0.54
N LYS A 67 11.54 -15.58 0.54
CA LYS A 67 12.96 -15.93 0.56
C LYS A 67 13.17 -17.42 0.35
N VAL A 68 12.37 -18.27 1.03
CA VAL A 68 12.39 -19.74 0.88
C VAL A 68 12.05 -20.15 -0.55
N LEU A 69 10.97 -19.63 -1.10
CA LEU A 69 10.57 -19.90 -2.48
C LEU A 69 11.62 -19.45 -3.49
N GLY A 70 12.25 -18.30 -3.23
CA GLY A 70 13.35 -17.79 -4.05
C GLY A 70 14.56 -18.70 -4.06
N LYS A 71 14.98 -19.19 -2.86
CA LYS A 71 16.09 -20.15 -2.73
C LYS A 71 15.79 -21.49 -3.38
N ALA A 72 14.53 -21.91 -3.34
CA ALA A 72 14.06 -23.14 -3.98
C ALA A 72 13.88 -23.03 -5.52
N GLY A 73 14.19 -21.86 -6.13
CA GLY A 73 14.04 -21.64 -7.57
C GLY A 73 12.58 -21.57 -8.05
N LYS A 74 11.62 -21.35 -7.14
CA LYS A 74 10.18 -21.32 -7.48
C LYS A 74 9.67 -19.93 -7.94
N LEU A 75 10.55 -18.92 -7.97
CA LEU A 75 10.21 -17.56 -8.36
C LEU A 75 10.80 -17.15 -9.72
N GLU A 76 10.97 -18.10 -10.64
CA GLU A 76 11.53 -17.84 -11.98
C GLU A 76 10.70 -16.85 -12.82
N LYS A 77 9.38 -16.84 -12.60
CA LYS A 77 8.48 -15.93 -13.28
C LYS A 77 8.42 -14.52 -12.67
N LEU A 78 8.99 -14.35 -11.46
CA LEU A 78 9.06 -13.05 -10.85
C LEU A 78 9.91 -12.11 -11.72
N ASP A 79 9.34 -10.98 -12.08
CA ASP A 79 10.04 -9.96 -12.83
C ASP A 79 10.85 -9.09 -11.88
N LYS A 80 12.17 -9.25 -11.91
CA LYS A 80 13.10 -8.47 -11.07
C LYS A 80 13.62 -7.29 -11.88
N SER A 81 13.44 -6.08 -11.36
CA SER A 81 13.98 -4.87 -11.94
C SER A 81 14.40 -3.90 -10.83
N GLU A 82 15.05 -2.81 -11.19
CA GLU A 82 15.37 -1.73 -10.27
C GLU A 82 14.13 -0.88 -9.91
N GLU A 83 13.08 -0.97 -10.71
CA GLU A 83 11.78 -0.31 -10.47
C GLU A 83 10.85 -1.29 -9.76
N ILE A 84 10.85 -1.28 -8.42
CA ILE A 84 10.06 -2.22 -7.60
C ILE A 84 8.93 -1.45 -6.91
N ASN A 85 7.91 -1.06 -7.68
CA ASN A 85 6.73 -0.38 -7.16
C ASN A 85 5.50 -1.30 -7.02
N ALA A 86 5.53 -2.47 -7.69
CA ALA A 86 4.47 -3.47 -7.63
C ALA A 86 5.09 -4.87 -7.76
N CYS A 87 4.36 -5.90 -7.31
CA CYS A 87 4.75 -7.27 -7.59
C CYS A 87 4.46 -7.59 -9.05
N SER A 88 5.49 -7.94 -9.82
CA SER A 88 5.40 -8.24 -11.25
C SER A 88 5.76 -9.69 -11.55
N VAL A 89 4.92 -10.37 -12.31
CA VAL A 89 5.19 -11.72 -12.78
C VAL A 89 5.03 -11.83 -14.30
N LYS A 90 5.90 -12.63 -14.93
CA LYS A 90 5.87 -12.92 -16.35
C LYS A 90 4.84 -14.02 -16.63
N VAL A 91 3.90 -13.75 -17.51
CA VAL A 91 2.83 -14.68 -17.87
C VAL A 91 2.74 -14.85 -19.38
N ASP A 92 2.30 -16.03 -19.82
CA ASP A 92 1.94 -16.27 -21.21
C ASP A 92 0.44 -16.05 -21.37
N VAL A 93 0.06 -15.17 -22.27
CA VAL A 93 -1.34 -14.84 -22.60
C VAL A 93 -1.62 -15.28 -24.04
N LYS A 94 -2.82 -15.75 -24.28
CA LYS A 94 -3.27 -16.11 -25.64
C LYS A 94 -4.20 -15.01 -26.16
N VAL A 95 -3.70 -14.21 -27.10
CA VAL A 95 -4.44 -13.11 -27.73
C VAL A 95 -4.72 -13.48 -29.18
N ASN A 96 -5.98 -13.54 -29.56
CA ASN A 96 -6.40 -13.92 -30.93
C ASN A 96 -5.77 -15.21 -31.45
N GLY A 97 -5.54 -16.17 -30.55
CA GLY A 97 -4.94 -17.46 -30.90
C GLY A 97 -3.41 -17.48 -30.88
N GLN A 98 -2.74 -16.34 -30.79
CA GLN A 98 -1.29 -16.21 -30.70
C GLN A 98 -0.83 -16.10 -29.25
N LYS A 99 0.36 -16.64 -28.95
CA LYS A 99 0.97 -16.60 -27.61
C LYS A 99 1.80 -15.34 -27.48
N GLU A 100 1.51 -14.56 -26.47
CA GLU A 100 2.22 -13.33 -26.15
C GLU A 100 2.81 -13.39 -24.73
N LYS A 101 3.92 -12.71 -24.51
CA LYS A 101 4.53 -12.50 -23.20
C LYS A 101 4.01 -11.23 -22.57
N TRP A 102 3.45 -11.34 -21.38
CA TRP A 102 2.90 -10.21 -20.63
C TRP A 102 3.51 -10.10 -19.25
N LEU A 103 3.50 -8.89 -18.68
CA LEU A 103 3.65 -8.67 -17.26
C LEU A 103 2.27 -8.55 -16.62
N LEU A 104 2.06 -9.30 -15.56
CA LEU A 104 0.94 -9.16 -14.65
C LEU A 104 1.46 -8.53 -13.37
N MET A 105 0.87 -7.41 -12.97
CA MET A 105 1.25 -6.71 -11.75
C MET A 105 0.12 -6.72 -10.72
N PHE A 106 0.52 -6.84 -9.45
CA PHE A 106 -0.34 -6.69 -8.30
C PHE A 106 0.26 -5.63 -7.37
N LYS A 107 -0.59 -4.71 -6.93
CA LYS A 107 -0.23 -3.71 -5.91
C LYS A 107 -1.35 -3.59 -4.90
N ASN A 108 -0.98 -3.50 -3.64
CA ASN A 108 -1.87 -3.06 -2.58
C ASN A 108 -1.28 -1.86 -1.85
N GLU A 109 -2.15 -1.02 -1.33
CA GLU A 109 -1.78 0.19 -0.60
C GLU A 109 -2.70 0.36 0.60
N THR A 110 -2.15 0.88 1.70
CA THR A 110 -2.92 1.22 2.89
C THR A 110 -2.88 2.71 3.14
N HIS A 111 -4.02 3.30 3.52
CA HIS A 111 -4.11 4.73 3.81
C HIS A 111 -5.08 4.99 4.98
N ASN A 112 -4.75 4.40 6.13
CA ASN A 112 -5.64 4.33 7.29
C ASN A 112 -5.86 5.70 7.96
N HIS A 113 -4.79 6.36 8.39
CA HIS A 113 -4.83 7.62 9.12
C HIS A 113 -5.51 8.77 8.37
N PRO A 114 -5.10 9.07 7.14
CA PRO A 114 -5.73 10.18 6.41
C PRO A 114 -7.21 9.92 6.15
N THR A 115 -7.62 8.66 5.94
CA THR A 115 -9.03 8.31 5.73
C THR A 115 -9.88 8.51 6.99
N GLU A 116 -9.30 8.44 8.19
CA GLU A 116 -10.03 8.74 9.44
C GLU A 116 -10.40 10.21 9.58
N ILE A 117 -9.62 11.11 8.99
CA ILE A 117 -9.75 12.56 9.15
C ILE A 117 -10.47 13.18 7.98
N GLU A 118 -10.02 12.86 6.78
CA GLU A 118 -10.58 13.29 5.51
C GLU A 118 -10.92 12.05 4.68
N PRO A 119 -12.09 11.42 4.95
CA PRO A 119 -12.41 10.10 4.40
C PRO A 119 -12.50 10.05 2.88
N PHE A 120 -12.93 11.15 2.24
CA PHE A 120 -13.06 11.20 0.78
C PHE A 120 -11.68 11.17 0.11
N GLY A 121 -10.83 12.13 0.41
CA GLY A 121 -9.49 12.25 -0.18
C GLY A 121 -8.56 11.14 0.31
N GLY A 122 -8.68 10.71 1.58
CA GLY A 122 -7.92 9.61 2.12
C GLY A 122 -8.16 8.29 1.38
N ALA A 123 -9.40 7.92 1.16
CA ALA A 123 -9.76 6.72 0.40
C ALA A 123 -9.43 6.86 -1.09
N ALA A 124 -9.66 8.03 -1.68
CA ALA A 124 -9.25 8.30 -3.06
C ALA A 124 -7.73 8.19 -3.25
N THR A 125 -6.95 8.70 -2.30
CA THR A 125 -5.48 8.59 -2.33
C THR A 125 -5.02 7.14 -2.16
N CYS A 126 -5.68 6.36 -1.31
CA CYS A 126 -5.41 4.94 -1.13
C CYS A 126 -5.44 4.18 -2.46
N ILE A 127 -6.57 4.23 -3.15
CA ILE A 127 -6.69 3.55 -4.45
C ILE A 127 -5.84 4.22 -5.52
N GLY A 128 -5.71 5.55 -5.48
CA GLY A 128 -4.87 6.31 -6.39
C GLY A 128 -3.40 5.90 -6.31
N GLY A 129 -2.85 5.68 -5.11
CA GLY A 129 -1.51 5.13 -4.90
C GLY A 129 -1.37 3.73 -5.50
N ALA A 130 -2.32 2.85 -5.17
CA ALA A 130 -2.34 1.50 -5.71
C ALA A 130 -2.38 1.47 -7.25
N ILE A 131 -3.09 2.40 -7.89
CA ILE A 131 -3.20 2.50 -9.36
C ILE A 131 -1.94 3.10 -9.97
N ARG A 132 -1.39 4.16 -9.38
CA ARG A 132 -0.23 4.88 -9.93
C ARG A 132 1.04 4.03 -9.98
N ASP A 133 1.23 3.14 -9.03
CA ASP A 133 2.45 2.33 -8.96
C ASP A 133 2.58 1.35 -10.14
N PRO A 134 1.58 0.54 -10.51
CA PRO A 134 1.65 -0.25 -11.73
C PRO A 134 1.70 0.60 -13.02
N LEU A 135 1.03 1.76 -13.05
CA LEU A 135 1.13 2.69 -14.18
C LEU A 135 2.57 3.20 -14.34
N SER A 136 3.26 3.53 -13.25
CA SER A 136 4.68 3.89 -13.29
C SER A 136 5.55 2.74 -13.82
N GLY A 137 5.14 1.51 -13.57
CA GLY A 137 5.71 0.28 -14.12
C GLY A 137 5.30 -0.01 -15.58
N ARG A 138 4.62 0.91 -16.27
CA ARG A 138 4.15 0.84 -17.67
C ARG A 138 3.11 -0.24 -17.91
N THR A 139 2.34 -0.62 -16.90
CA THR A 139 1.20 -1.53 -17.04
C THR A 139 -0.11 -0.79 -16.88
N TYR A 140 -1.15 -1.29 -17.52
CA TYR A 140 -2.49 -0.74 -17.41
C TYR A 140 -3.29 -1.48 -16.35
N VAL A 141 -3.84 -0.74 -15.38
CA VAL A 141 -4.72 -1.29 -14.35
C VAL A 141 -6.09 -1.59 -14.93
N TYR A 142 -6.58 -2.80 -14.75
CA TYR A 142 -7.89 -3.25 -15.29
C TYR A 142 -8.85 -3.75 -14.21
N GLY A 143 -8.40 -3.91 -12.99
CA GLY A 143 -9.24 -4.31 -11.86
C GLY A 143 -8.78 -3.67 -10.56
N ALA A 144 -9.73 -3.19 -9.77
CA ALA A 144 -9.48 -2.65 -8.45
C ALA A 144 -10.36 -3.33 -7.40
N MET A 145 -9.80 -3.49 -6.22
CA MET A 145 -10.41 -4.10 -5.04
C MET A 145 -10.29 -3.16 -3.85
N ARG A 146 -11.24 -3.23 -2.95
CA ARG A 146 -11.23 -2.50 -1.69
C ARG A 146 -11.50 -3.45 -0.53
N VAL A 147 -10.62 -3.46 0.46
CA VAL A 147 -10.81 -4.18 1.72
C VAL A 147 -10.69 -3.17 2.86
N THR A 148 -11.71 -3.07 3.70
CA THR A 148 -11.74 -2.07 4.75
C THR A 148 -12.20 -2.65 6.07
N GLY A 149 -11.76 -2.02 7.17
CA GLY A 149 -12.24 -2.29 8.52
C GLY A 149 -12.70 -1.02 9.19
N ALA A 150 -13.90 -1.03 9.76
CA ALA A 150 -14.52 0.09 10.43
C ALA A 150 -15.23 -0.35 11.71
N GLY A 151 -15.54 0.60 12.59
CA GLY A 151 -16.52 0.40 13.65
C GLY A 151 -17.93 0.34 13.07
N ASP A 152 -18.91 0.00 13.90
CA ASP A 152 -20.31 -0.04 13.50
C ASP A 152 -20.80 1.34 12.99
N PRO A 153 -21.20 1.44 11.71
CA PRO A 153 -21.68 2.71 11.13
C PRO A 153 -23.06 3.13 11.66
N LEU A 154 -23.76 2.25 12.34
CA LEU A 154 -25.06 2.54 12.96
C LEU A 154 -24.93 3.10 14.38
N LYS A 155 -23.72 3.15 14.91
CA LYS A 155 -23.45 3.68 16.24
C LYS A 155 -23.90 5.14 16.35
N PRO A 156 -24.62 5.51 17.44
CA PRO A 156 -25.09 6.90 17.66
C PRO A 156 -23.93 7.92 17.66
N ILE A 157 -24.19 9.11 17.14
CA ILE A 157 -23.17 10.17 17.04
C ILE A 157 -22.60 10.56 18.40
N ASN A 158 -23.44 10.59 19.44
CA ASN A 158 -23.03 10.91 20.81
C ASN A 158 -22.12 9.86 21.47
N GLU A 159 -21.94 8.71 20.83
CA GLU A 159 -20.97 7.68 21.24
C GLU A 159 -19.67 7.73 20.44
N THR A 160 -19.50 8.76 19.62
CA THR A 160 -18.25 8.96 18.88
C THR A 160 -17.10 9.29 19.84
N ILE A 161 -15.93 8.69 19.64
CA ILE A 161 -14.74 9.04 20.41
C ILE A 161 -14.40 10.51 20.18
N GLU A 162 -14.08 11.21 21.26
CA GLU A 162 -13.68 12.64 21.18
C GLU A 162 -12.51 12.83 20.20
N GLY A 163 -12.60 13.84 19.35
CA GLY A 163 -11.60 14.14 18.32
C GLY A 163 -11.64 13.21 17.10
N LYS A 164 -12.65 12.35 16.98
CA LYS A 164 -12.85 11.47 15.82
C LYS A 164 -14.13 11.80 15.06
N LEU A 165 -14.18 11.45 13.79
CA LEU A 165 -15.41 11.51 13.01
C LEU A 165 -16.34 10.32 13.35
N PRO A 166 -17.67 10.52 13.27
CA PRO A 166 -18.61 9.40 13.41
C PRO A 166 -18.35 8.28 12.39
N GLN A 167 -18.48 7.02 12.83
CA GLN A 167 -18.19 5.87 11.96
C GLN A 167 -19.00 5.88 10.66
N ARG A 168 -20.27 6.26 10.72
CA ARG A 168 -21.12 6.41 9.53
C ARG A 168 -20.56 7.43 8.54
N LYS A 169 -20.07 8.56 9.04
CA LYS A 169 -19.46 9.61 8.19
C LYS A 169 -18.22 9.08 7.50
N ILE A 170 -17.35 8.39 8.22
CA ILE A 170 -16.12 7.80 7.67
C ILE A 170 -16.48 6.78 6.58
N VAL A 171 -17.30 5.79 6.90
CA VAL A 171 -17.66 4.68 6.00
C VAL A 171 -18.26 5.18 4.69
N THR A 172 -19.31 6.02 4.77
CA THR A 172 -20.01 6.49 3.56
C THR A 172 -19.16 7.42 2.71
N THR A 173 -18.38 8.29 3.33
CA THR A 173 -17.55 9.26 2.62
C THR A 173 -16.31 8.60 2.02
N ALA A 174 -15.68 7.65 2.71
CA ALA A 174 -14.58 6.86 2.18
C ALA A 174 -15.00 6.03 0.96
N ALA A 175 -16.17 5.41 1.00
CA ALA A 175 -16.71 4.68 -0.13
C ALA A 175 -16.91 5.58 -1.36
N ALA A 176 -17.44 6.79 -1.16
CA ALA A 176 -17.60 7.78 -2.23
C ALA A 176 -16.26 8.23 -2.82
N GLY A 177 -15.26 8.51 -1.97
CA GLY A 177 -13.92 8.92 -2.41
C GLY A 177 -13.21 7.83 -3.21
N TYR A 178 -13.29 6.59 -2.75
CA TYR A 178 -12.71 5.45 -3.45
C TYR A 178 -13.35 5.25 -4.84
N ALA A 179 -14.67 5.26 -4.92
CA ALA A 179 -15.40 5.14 -6.19
C ALA A 179 -15.10 6.32 -7.13
N SER A 180 -15.00 7.53 -6.59
CA SER A 180 -14.73 8.74 -7.39
C SER A 180 -13.41 8.65 -8.17
N TYR A 181 -12.34 8.18 -7.55
CA TYR A 181 -11.05 8.06 -8.23
C TYR A 181 -11.13 7.08 -9.41
N GLY A 182 -11.68 5.89 -9.19
CA GLY A 182 -11.84 4.89 -10.24
C GLY A 182 -12.74 5.39 -11.39
N ASN A 183 -13.85 6.03 -11.06
CA ASN A 183 -14.80 6.55 -12.04
C ASN A 183 -14.18 7.63 -12.95
N GLN A 184 -13.29 8.48 -12.41
CA GLN A 184 -12.62 9.51 -13.19
C GLN A 184 -11.66 8.96 -14.25
N ILE A 185 -11.11 7.79 -14.04
CA ILE A 185 -10.18 7.13 -14.97
C ILE A 185 -10.81 5.95 -15.71
N GLY A 186 -12.12 5.74 -15.55
CA GLY A 186 -12.84 4.64 -16.20
C GLY A 186 -12.54 3.25 -15.66
N LEU A 187 -12.10 3.16 -14.39
CA LEU A 187 -11.76 1.90 -13.74
C LEU A 187 -12.79 1.53 -12.67
N ALA A 188 -13.49 0.42 -12.86
CA ALA A 188 -14.44 -0.08 -11.87
C ALA A 188 -13.72 -0.73 -10.68
N THR A 189 -14.19 -0.44 -9.47
CA THR A 189 -13.87 -1.22 -8.27
C THR A 189 -14.73 -2.46 -8.23
N GLY A 190 -14.17 -3.60 -8.62
CA GLY A 190 -14.94 -4.84 -8.85
C GLY A 190 -15.29 -5.61 -7.58
N ILE A 191 -14.44 -5.54 -6.56
CA ILE A 191 -14.61 -6.25 -5.30
C ILE A 191 -14.53 -5.24 -4.17
N VAL A 192 -15.54 -5.23 -3.30
CA VAL A 192 -15.56 -4.43 -2.07
C VAL A 192 -15.94 -5.34 -0.92
N ASP A 193 -15.07 -5.39 0.09
CA ASP A 193 -15.32 -6.12 1.33
C ASP A 193 -15.04 -5.18 2.51
N GLU A 194 -16.02 -5.00 3.38
CA GLU A 194 -15.92 -4.12 4.54
C GLU A 194 -16.30 -4.87 5.81
N ILE A 195 -15.37 -4.95 6.75
CA ILE A 195 -15.50 -5.65 8.01
C ILE A 195 -15.84 -4.64 9.11
N TYR A 196 -16.88 -4.91 9.88
CA TYR A 196 -17.25 -4.09 11.03
C TYR A 196 -16.85 -4.78 12.33
N HIS A 197 -15.98 -4.12 13.09
CA HIS A 197 -15.51 -4.64 14.37
C HIS A 197 -15.10 -3.48 15.32
N PRO A 198 -15.38 -3.57 16.63
CA PRO A 198 -15.01 -2.51 17.59
C PRO A 198 -13.54 -2.15 17.59
N GLY A 199 -12.65 -3.08 17.27
CA GLY A 199 -11.20 -2.84 17.16
C GLY A 199 -10.82 -1.81 16.10
N TYR A 200 -11.70 -1.49 15.13
CA TYR A 200 -11.45 -0.47 14.10
C TYR A 200 -12.03 0.91 14.43
N ILE A 201 -12.57 1.12 15.64
CA ILE A 201 -13.13 2.43 16.02
C ILE A 201 -12.02 3.48 16.16
N ALA A 202 -10.93 3.12 16.84
CA ALA A 202 -9.81 4.00 17.07
C ALA A 202 -8.91 4.15 15.83
N LYS A 203 -8.90 3.13 14.97
CA LYS A 203 -8.04 3.05 13.80
C LYS A 203 -8.74 2.28 12.69
N ARG A 204 -9.20 3.02 11.68
CA ARG A 204 -9.74 2.42 10.46
C ARG A 204 -8.66 1.65 9.69
N MET A 205 -9.05 0.57 9.05
CA MET A 205 -8.28 -0.09 8.00
C MET A 205 -8.83 0.33 6.63
N GLU A 206 -8.00 0.96 5.81
CA GLU A 206 -8.30 1.27 4.41
C GLU A 206 -7.24 0.64 3.53
N VAL A 207 -7.61 -0.39 2.76
CA VAL A 207 -6.71 -1.10 1.85
C VAL A 207 -7.29 -1.06 0.45
N GLY A 208 -6.51 -0.54 -0.48
CA GLY A 208 -6.76 -0.63 -1.91
C GLY A 208 -5.84 -1.64 -2.55
N ALA A 209 -6.33 -2.45 -3.48
CA ALA A 209 -5.51 -3.35 -4.26
C ALA A 209 -5.93 -3.31 -5.72
N VAL A 210 -4.97 -3.52 -6.62
CA VAL A 210 -5.20 -3.49 -8.06
C VAL A 210 -4.46 -4.59 -8.77
N ILE A 211 -4.99 -4.95 -9.94
CA ILE A 211 -4.35 -5.84 -10.90
C ILE A 211 -4.15 -5.06 -12.20
N ALA A 212 -2.93 -5.14 -12.72
CA ALA A 212 -2.54 -4.47 -13.96
C ALA A 212 -1.79 -5.43 -14.88
N ALA A 213 -1.79 -5.14 -16.17
CA ALA A 213 -1.08 -5.94 -17.15
C ALA A 213 -0.63 -5.11 -18.35
N ALA A 214 0.44 -5.56 -19.02
CA ALA A 214 0.86 -5.05 -20.31
C ALA A 214 1.70 -6.11 -21.06
N PRO A 215 1.75 -6.07 -22.40
CA PRO A 215 2.76 -6.79 -23.15
C PRO A 215 4.17 -6.40 -22.69
N ILE A 216 5.08 -7.36 -22.53
CA ILE A 216 6.44 -7.09 -22.03
C ILE A 216 7.17 -6.09 -22.93
N GLU A 217 6.94 -6.12 -24.22
CA GLU A 217 7.56 -5.22 -25.20
C GLU A 217 7.22 -3.73 -24.96
N ASN A 218 6.10 -3.43 -24.30
CA ASN A 218 5.68 -2.07 -23.95
C ASN A 218 6.35 -1.56 -22.67
N VAL A 219 7.00 -2.44 -21.90
CA VAL A 219 7.60 -2.09 -20.61
C VAL A 219 9.06 -1.71 -20.81
N ARG A 220 9.32 -0.45 -21.16
CA ARG A 220 10.68 0.08 -21.30
C ARG A 220 11.20 0.58 -19.97
N ARG A 221 12.45 0.23 -19.65
CA ARG A 221 13.15 0.57 -18.41
C ARG A 221 14.51 1.17 -18.72
N GLU A 222 14.49 2.29 -19.45
CA GLU A 222 15.68 3.02 -19.83
C GLU A 222 16.05 4.01 -18.72
N ARG A 223 17.33 4.16 -18.44
CA ARG A 223 17.82 5.17 -17.50
C ARG A 223 18.07 6.48 -18.23
N PRO A 224 17.74 7.63 -17.61
CA PRO A 224 18.13 8.93 -18.13
C PRO A 224 19.66 9.01 -18.28
N VAL A 225 20.11 9.67 -19.33
CA VAL A 225 21.53 9.91 -19.59
C VAL A 225 21.79 11.42 -19.71
N ASP A 226 23.07 11.79 -19.70
CA ASP A 226 23.43 13.17 -19.90
C ASP A 226 22.90 13.69 -21.25
N SER A 227 22.39 14.91 -21.25
CA SER A 227 21.75 15.57 -22.39
C SER A 227 20.31 15.14 -22.70
N ASP A 228 19.70 14.27 -21.94
CA ASP A 228 18.26 14.01 -22.04
C ASP A 228 17.45 15.27 -21.69
N ILE A 229 16.36 15.49 -22.42
CA ILE A 229 15.48 16.64 -22.21
C ILE A 229 14.39 16.26 -21.21
N VAL A 230 14.33 16.99 -20.09
CA VAL A 230 13.27 16.87 -19.10
C VAL A 230 12.13 17.82 -19.46
N ILE A 231 10.95 17.26 -19.73
CA ILE A 231 9.76 18.03 -20.07
C ILE A 231 8.76 17.95 -18.90
N LEU A 232 8.40 19.08 -18.30
CA LEU A 232 7.33 19.21 -17.33
C LEU A 232 6.09 19.73 -18.03
N LEU A 233 5.04 18.90 -18.11
CA LEU A 233 3.75 19.26 -18.67
C LEU A 233 2.69 19.23 -17.56
N GLY A 234 2.08 20.39 -17.27
CA GLY A 234 1.06 20.49 -16.23
C GLY A 234 0.83 21.92 -15.78
N GLY A 235 0.04 22.05 -14.72
CA GLY A 235 -0.22 23.32 -14.04
C GLY A 235 0.77 23.63 -12.92
N ARG A 236 0.65 24.82 -12.33
CA ARG A 236 1.38 25.16 -11.11
C ARG A 236 0.88 24.30 -9.96
N THR A 237 1.80 23.74 -9.19
CA THR A 237 1.50 23.07 -7.92
C THR A 237 1.86 23.98 -6.74
N GLY A 238 1.11 23.83 -5.64
CA GLY A 238 1.46 24.50 -4.39
C GLY A 238 2.63 23.82 -3.66
N ARG A 239 3.03 24.40 -2.53
CA ARG A 239 4.04 23.83 -1.63
C ARG A 239 3.53 22.67 -0.77
N ASP A 240 2.23 22.41 -0.81
CA ASP A 240 1.57 21.42 0.06
C ASP A 240 2.08 20.00 -0.14
N GLY A 241 2.54 19.66 -1.35
CA GLY A 241 3.17 18.38 -1.65
C GLY A 241 4.51 18.12 -0.94
N CYS A 242 5.20 19.19 -0.49
CA CYS A 242 6.51 19.06 0.16
C CYS A 242 6.47 18.53 1.61
N GLY A 243 5.35 18.19 2.14
CA GLY A 243 5.20 17.65 3.49
C GLY A 243 4.05 16.66 3.63
N GLY A 244 3.38 16.33 2.53
CA GLY A 244 2.19 15.50 2.53
C GLY A 244 2.42 14.09 3.10
N ALA A 245 3.59 13.51 2.88
CA ALA A 245 3.94 12.19 3.40
C ALA A 245 4.02 12.16 4.94
N THR A 246 4.45 13.24 5.60
CA THR A 246 4.57 13.30 7.06
C THR A 246 3.21 13.22 7.75
N GLY A 247 2.15 13.71 7.12
CA GLY A 247 0.79 13.63 7.64
C GLY A 247 0.29 12.21 7.86
N SER A 248 0.78 11.25 7.06
CA SER A 248 0.42 9.82 7.18
C SER A 248 0.99 9.15 8.43
N SER A 249 2.04 9.71 9.03
CA SER A 249 2.76 9.15 10.18
C SER A 249 2.45 9.84 11.50
N LYS A 250 1.70 10.95 11.48
CA LYS A 250 1.34 11.71 12.69
C LYS A 250 0.10 11.13 13.37
N ALA A 251 0.07 11.18 14.69
CA ALA A 251 -1.18 11.01 15.43
C ALA A 251 -2.10 12.19 15.11
N HIS A 252 -3.34 11.89 14.79
CA HIS A 252 -4.32 12.92 14.44
C HIS A 252 -5.27 13.13 15.61
N ASP A 253 -5.39 14.37 16.04
CA ASP A 253 -6.27 14.85 17.10
C ASP A 253 -7.13 16.03 16.58
N VAL A 254 -7.90 16.63 17.48
CA VAL A 254 -8.76 17.77 17.14
C VAL A 254 -7.97 18.92 16.47
N LYS A 255 -6.72 19.14 16.87
CA LYS A 255 -5.87 20.22 16.31
C LYS A 255 -5.45 19.93 14.87
N SER A 256 -5.42 18.66 14.47
CA SER A 256 -5.09 18.28 13.10
C SER A 256 -6.19 18.63 12.09
N LEU A 257 -7.40 18.91 12.56
CA LEU A 257 -8.53 19.33 11.72
C LEU A 257 -8.49 20.84 11.39
N GLU A 258 -7.65 21.60 12.08
CA GLU A 258 -7.52 23.06 11.92
C GLU A 258 -6.27 23.46 11.10
N SER A 259 -5.43 22.50 10.74
CA SER A 259 -4.16 22.69 10.00
C SER A 259 -4.25 22.11 8.57
#